data_91bf91a1e089391d72a8b41ef4e5a808
#
_entry.id   91bf91a1e089391d72a8b41ef4e5a808
#
_cell.length_a   1.000
_cell.length_b   1.000
_cell.length_c   1.000
_cell.angle_alpha   90.00
_cell.angle_beta   90.00
_cell.angle_gamma   90.00
#
_symmetry.space_group_name_H-M   'P 1'
#
loop_
_entity.id
_entity.type
_entity.pdbx_description
1 polymer ?
#
loop_
_entity_poly.entity_id
_entity_poly.type
_entity_poly.pdbx_seq_one_letter_code
_entity_poly.pdbx_strand_id
1 'polypeptide(L)'
;IPGVDSKKCTDIEVEFKTDKLDLNTIKTLWDSYYIWRKSLAKELVRMNYATIKDDMVIILEDGGLYGYIGEKENADITIPDEVKYIRRNAFNSLSDATMCKFSIRSVVLNDNVDTLQKYAFAGNKEIKVYTKRAVEIEGFTFKDCGKYQIIKWSNN
;
A
#
# COMPACT_ATOMS: atom_id res chain seq x y z
N ILE A 1 -1.44 19.46 -16.15
CA ILE A 1 -2.14 19.42 -17.44
C ILE A 1 -3.49 20.09 -17.27
N PRO A 2 -3.77 21.15 -18.03
CA PRO A 2 -5.09 21.79 -17.94
C PRO A 2 -6.21 20.79 -18.24
N GLY A 3 -7.25 20.80 -17.41
CA GLY A 3 -8.39 19.91 -17.58
C GLY A 3 -8.25 18.53 -16.96
N VAL A 4 -7.12 18.20 -16.36
CA VAL A 4 -7.00 16.96 -15.61
C VAL A 4 -7.58 17.17 -14.23
N ASP A 5 -8.60 16.39 -13.90
CA ASP A 5 -9.17 16.38 -12.56
C ASP A 5 -8.20 15.66 -11.62
N SER A 6 -7.71 16.36 -10.59
CA SER A 6 -6.79 15.80 -9.62
C SER A 6 -7.37 14.62 -8.81
N LYS A 7 -8.69 14.45 -8.84
CA LYS A 7 -9.36 13.30 -8.21
C LYS A 7 -9.30 12.03 -9.05
N LYS A 8 -8.82 12.12 -10.29
CA LYS A 8 -8.78 11.00 -11.23
C LYS A 8 -7.36 10.56 -11.57
N CYS A 9 -6.47 10.58 -10.58
CA CYS A 9 -5.10 10.16 -10.78
C CYS A 9 -4.97 8.71 -11.28
N THR A 10 -6.01 7.93 -11.07
CA THR A 10 -6.05 6.53 -11.47
C THR A 10 -6.45 6.33 -12.93
N ASP A 11 -6.83 7.41 -13.63
CA ASP A 11 -7.20 7.35 -15.03
C ASP A 11 -5.97 7.36 -15.97
N ILE A 12 -4.78 7.50 -15.41
CA ILE A 12 -3.56 7.42 -16.19
C ILE A 12 -3.22 5.94 -16.41
N GLU A 13 -3.44 5.48 -17.63
CA GLU A 13 -3.10 4.13 -18.03
C GLU A 13 -1.77 4.11 -18.75
N VAL A 14 -0.95 3.12 -18.44
CA VAL A 14 0.33 2.89 -19.08
C VAL A 14 0.29 1.53 -19.74
N GLU A 15 0.60 1.48 -21.02
CA GLU A 15 0.75 0.24 -21.74
C GLU A 15 2.23 -0.11 -21.84
N PHE A 16 2.58 -1.30 -21.41
CA PHE A 16 3.96 -1.79 -21.49
C PHE A 16 4.14 -2.60 -22.77
N LYS A 17 4.98 -2.10 -23.67
CA LYS A 17 5.24 -2.73 -24.98
C LYS A 17 6.33 -3.78 -24.90
N THR A 18 6.28 -4.63 -23.92
CA THR A 18 7.20 -5.75 -23.76
C THR A 18 6.42 -6.98 -23.36
N ASP A 19 6.79 -8.11 -23.91
CA ASP A 19 6.14 -9.38 -23.56
C ASP A 19 6.47 -9.82 -22.15
N LYS A 20 7.56 -9.32 -21.57
CA LYS A 20 8.03 -9.73 -20.26
C LYS A 20 8.62 -8.56 -19.48
N LEU A 21 7.84 -8.03 -18.57
CA LEU A 21 8.39 -7.25 -17.47
C LEU A 21 8.74 -8.22 -16.36
N ASP A 22 10.01 -8.27 -15.94
CA ASP A 22 10.36 -9.07 -14.79
C ASP A 22 9.93 -8.39 -13.49
N LEU A 23 9.84 -9.19 -12.43
CA LEU A 23 9.36 -8.69 -11.14
C LEU A 23 10.23 -7.55 -10.61
N ASN A 24 11.55 -7.64 -10.77
CA ASN A 24 12.45 -6.60 -10.26
C ASN A 24 12.26 -5.27 -10.99
N THR A 25 12.03 -5.30 -12.30
CA THR A 25 11.74 -4.10 -13.08
C THR A 25 10.43 -3.46 -12.62
N ILE A 26 9.39 -4.26 -12.39
CA ILE A 26 8.11 -3.74 -11.91
C ILE A 26 8.27 -3.13 -10.52
N LYS A 27 9.04 -3.77 -9.64
CA LYS A 27 9.32 -3.21 -8.30
C LYS A 27 9.99 -1.84 -8.37
N THR A 28 10.96 -1.68 -9.28
CA THR A 28 11.64 -0.40 -9.48
C THR A 28 10.68 0.68 -9.99
N LEU A 29 9.86 0.33 -10.98
CA LEU A 29 8.87 1.24 -11.53
C LEU A 29 7.81 1.62 -10.48
N TRP A 30 7.41 0.67 -9.66
CA TRP A 30 6.45 0.89 -8.58
C TRP A 30 6.90 1.99 -7.62
N ASP A 31 8.16 1.97 -7.24
CA ASP A 31 8.71 2.97 -6.32
C ASP A 31 8.96 4.32 -6.98
N SER A 32 9.15 4.34 -8.29
CA SER A 32 9.51 5.56 -9.03
C SER A 32 8.29 6.29 -9.59
N TYR A 33 7.21 5.59 -9.90
CA TYR A 33 6.07 6.15 -10.62
C TYR A 33 4.75 5.79 -9.96
N TYR A 34 4.38 6.54 -8.95
CA TYR A 34 3.14 6.33 -8.19
C TYR A 34 1.89 6.31 -9.05
N ILE A 35 1.83 7.20 -10.04
CA ILE A 35 0.66 7.31 -10.92
C ILE A 35 0.47 6.09 -11.81
N TRP A 36 1.48 5.23 -11.91
CA TRP A 36 1.41 3.99 -12.70
C TRP A 36 0.98 2.78 -11.87
N ARG A 37 0.76 2.94 -10.60
CA ARG A 37 0.52 1.80 -9.68
C ARG A 37 -0.63 0.90 -10.10
N LYS A 38 -1.74 1.46 -10.58
CA LYS A 38 -2.84 0.63 -11.06
C LYS A 38 -2.45 -0.20 -12.27
N SER A 39 -1.77 0.40 -13.24
CA SER A 39 -1.30 -0.32 -14.42
C SER A 39 -0.25 -1.37 -14.06
N LEU A 40 0.68 -1.03 -13.18
CA LEU A 40 1.69 -1.97 -12.70
C LEU A 40 1.07 -3.13 -11.91
N ALA A 41 0.05 -2.85 -11.10
CA ALA A 41 -0.68 -3.88 -10.37
C ALA A 41 -1.35 -4.87 -11.33
N LYS A 42 -1.96 -4.37 -12.39
CA LYS A 42 -2.57 -5.22 -13.43
C LYS A 42 -1.52 -6.13 -14.09
N GLU A 43 -0.33 -5.59 -14.39
CA GLU A 43 0.76 -6.39 -14.95
C GLU A 43 1.25 -7.45 -13.98
N LEU A 44 1.40 -7.10 -12.69
CA LEU A 44 1.79 -8.06 -11.67
C LEU A 44 0.81 -9.24 -11.58
N VAL A 45 -0.48 -8.95 -11.63
CA VAL A 45 -1.51 -9.99 -11.61
C VAL A 45 -1.50 -10.80 -12.89
N ARG A 46 -1.41 -10.16 -14.05
CA ARG A 46 -1.36 -10.84 -15.34
C ARG A 46 -0.19 -11.83 -15.43
N MET A 47 0.94 -11.47 -14.84
CA MET A 47 2.15 -12.31 -14.85
C MET A 47 2.22 -13.29 -13.68
N ASN A 48 1.16 -13.38 -12.87
CA ASN A 48 1.09 -14.25 -11.69
C ASN A 48 2.13 -13.94 -10.62
N TYR A 49 2.55 -12.68 -10.49
CA TYR A 49 3.43 -12.24 -9.42
C TYR A 49 2.69 -11.72 -8.20
N ALA A 50 1.44 -11.33 -8.37
CA ALA A 50 0.65 -10.73 -7.30
C ALA A 50 -0.81 -11.11 -7.39
N THR A 51 -1.50 -10.91 -6.28
CA THR A 51 -2.96 -10.89 -6.21
C THR A 51 -3.42 -9.54 -5.67
N ILE A 52 -4.65 -9.15 -5.96
CA ILE A 52 -5.25 -7.93 -5.45
C ILE A 52 -6.47 -8.31 -4.62
N LYS A 53 -6.48 -7.89 -3.36
CA LYS A 53 -7.61 -8.09 -2.43
C LYS A 53 -7.97 -6.76 -1.79
N ASP A 54 -9.21 -6.33 -1.94
CA ASP A 54 -9.70 -5.05 -1.40
C ASP A 54 -8.75 -3.89 -1.72
N ASP A 55 -8.34 -3.80 -2.99
CA ASP A 55 -7.40 -2.81 -3.51
C ASP A 55 -5.97 -2.89 -2.92
N MET A 56 -5.66 -3.96 -2.22
CA MET A 56 -4.31 -4.24 -1.71
C MET A 56 -3.57 -5.18 -2.67
N VAL A 57 -2.38 -4.77 -3.08
CA VAL A 57 -1.53 -5.55 -3.98
C VAL A 57 -0.55 -6.38 -3.14
N ILE A 58 -0.67 -7.68 -3.26
CA ILE A 58 0.09 -8.64 -2.43
C ILE A 58 0.97 -9.48 -3.34
N ILE A 59 2.28 -9.43 -3.09
CA ILE A 59 3.26 -10.21 -3.85
C ILE A 59 3.26 -11.65 -3.39
N LEU A 60 3.07 -12.58 -4.32
CA LEU A 60 2.94 -14.00 -4.01
C LEU A 60 4.25 -14.62 -3.52
N GLU A 61 5.37 -14.15 -4.04
CA GLU A 61 6.70 -14.70 -3.72
C GLU A 61 7.03 -14.61 -2.23
N ASP A 62 6.76 -13.44 -1.61
CA ASP A 62 7.22 -13.17 -0.25
C ASP A 62 6.11 -12.72 0.71
N GLY A 63 4.88 -12.61 0.24
CA GLY A 63 3.77 -12.16 1.08
C GLY A 63 3.79 -10.67 1.41
N GLY A 64 4.55 -9.88 0.68
CA GLY A 64 4.62 -8.44 0.91
C GLY A 64 3.39 -7.71 0.40
N LEU A 65 2.80 -6.85 1.23
CA LEU A 65 1.77 -5.93 0.79
C LEU A 65 2.46 -4.71 0.19
N TYR A 66 2.42 -4.61 -1.15
CA TYR A 66 3.17 -3.62 -1.90
C TYR A 66 2.52 -2.26 -1.95
N GLY A 67 1.22 -2.22 -1.98
CA GLY A 67 0.54 -0.94 -1.99
C GLY A 67 -0.97 -1.05 -2.04
N TYR A 68 -1.59 0.02 -1.62
CA TYR A 68 -3.02 0.22 -1.70
C TYR A 68 -3.31 1.06 -2.95
N ILE A 69 -4.16 0.55 -3.82
CA ILE A 69 -4.55 1.23 -5.06
C ILE A 69 -5.98 1.75 -5.02
N GLY A 70 -6.61 1.74 -3.85
CA GLY A 70 -7.94 2.30 -3.66
C GLY A 70 -7.93 3.83 -3.54
N GLU A 71 -9.12 4.40 -3.50
CA GLU A 71 -9.33 5.86 -3.46
C GLU A 71 -10.21 6.29 -2.29
N LYS A 72 -10.42 5.42 -1.31
CA LYS A 72 -11.27 5.73 -0.16
C LYS A 72 -10.61 6.72 0.78
N GLU A 73 -11.39 7.66 1.28
CA GLU A 73 -11.00 8.49 2.41
C GLU A 73 -11.42 7.81 3.72
N ASN A 74 -10.57 7.92 4.74
CA ASN A 74 -10.83 7.34 6.07
C ASN A 74 -11.16 5.85 6.01
N ALA A 75 -10.38 5.11 5.23
CA ALA A 75 -10.61 3.69 5.03
C ALA A 75 -10.26 2.88 6.28
N ASP A 76 -11.07 1.87 6.54
CA ASP A 76 -10.80 0.85 7.55
C ASP A 76 -10.31 -0.41 6.83
N ILE A 77 -9.08 -0.80 7.09
CA ILE A 77 -8.39 -1.85 6.35
C ILE A 77 -8.24 -3.08 7.24
N THR A 78 -8.59 -4.23 6.70
CA THR A 78 -8.26 -5.53 7.31
C THR A 78 -7.23 -6.22 6.43
N ILE A 79 -6.06 -6.49 6.99
CA ILE A 79 -4.95 -7.08 6.24
C ILE A 79 -5.24 -8.57 5.99
N PRO A 80 -5.23 -9.02 4.74
CA PRO A 80 -5.45 -10.44 4.40
C PRO A 80 -4.43 -11.37 5.04
N ASP A 81 -4.85 -12.61 5.29
CA ASP A 81 -4.04 -13.59 6.06
C ASP A 81 -2.72 -13.96 5.39
N GLU A 82 -2.62 -13.86 4.08
CA GLU A 82 -1.40 -14.19 3.34
C GLU A 82 -0.32 -13.11 3.44
N VAL A 83 -0.63 -11.94 3.98
CA VAL A 83 0.34 -10.84 4.10
C VAL A 83 1.27 -11.11 5.27
N LYS A 84 2.58 -11.03 5.01
CA LYS A 84 3.64 -11.26 5.99
C LYS A 84 4.35 -10.00 6.45
N TYR A 85 4.31 -8.96 5.63
CA TYR A 85 4.85 -7.65 6.01
C TYR A 85 4.16 -6.54 5.20
N ILE A 86 4.15 -5.35 5.76
CA ILE A 86 3.66 -4.16 5.07
C ILE A 86 4.85 -3.43 4.49
N ARG A 87 4.92 -3.35 3.17
CA ARG A 87 6.05 -2.81 2.46
C ARG A 87 6.12 -1.29 2.59
N ARG A 88 7.32 -0.78 2.41
CA ARG A 88 7.60 0.65 2.31
C ARG A 88 6.59 1.35 1.41
N ASN A 89 6.03 2.44 1.89
CA ASN A 89 5.07 3.27 1.17
C ASN A 89 3.72 2.60 0.83
N ALA A 90 3.41 1.44 1.38
CA ALA A 90 2.20 0.70 0.99
C ALA A 90 0.91 1.51 1.17
N PHE A 91 0.78 2.21 2.29
CA PHE A 91 -0.36 3.07 2.59
C PHE A 91 0.07 4.52 2.81
N ASN A 92 1.13 4.93 2.15
CA ASN A 92 1.61 6.30 2.24
C ASN A 92 0.64 7.23 1.49
N SER A 93 -0.02 8.12 2.23
CA SER A 93 -0.95 9.09 1.68
C SER A 93 -0.33 10.47 1.46
N LEU A 94 0.96 10.63 1.74
CA LEU A 94 1.71 11.81 1.36
C LEU A 94 1.92 11.80 -0.15
N SER A 95 1.24 12.64 -0.88
CA SER A 95 1.42 12.56 -2.31
C SER A 95 1.32 13.90 -2.99
N ASP A 96 2.42 14.62 -2.97
CA ASP A 96 2.59 15.72 -3.90
C ASP A 96 2.86 15.19 -5.32
N ALA A 97 3.38 13.98 -5.42
CA ALA A 97 3.72 13.35 -6.68
C ALA A 97 2.57 12.56 -7.30
N THR A 98 1.54 12.25 -6.54
CA THR A 98 0.37 11.54 -7.03
C THR A 98 -0.85 12.38 -6.78
N MET A 99 -1.69 12.50 -7.77
CA MET A 99 -2.98 13.16 -7.60
C MET A 99 -3.98 12.24 -6.91
N CYS A 100 -3.56 11.05 -6.54
CA CYS A 100 -4.38 10.08 -5.85
C CYS A 100 -4.55 10.47 -4.40
N LYS A 101 -5.76 10.42 -3.93
CA LYS A 101 -6.07 10.71 -2.54
C LYS A 101 -6.81 9.55 -1.93
N PHE A 102 -6.15 8.93 -1.00
CA PHE A 102 -6.79 8.04 -0.04
C PHE A 102 -6.30 8.43 1.35
N SER A 103 -7.00 8.02 2.36
CA SER A 103 -6.53 8.10 3.73
C SER A 103 -6.96 6.84 4.47
N ILE A 104 -6.13 6.43 5.43
CA ILE A 104 -6.39 5.24 6.22
C ILE A 104 -6.68 5.69 7.64
N ARG A 105 -7.82 5.24 8.18
CA ARG A 105 -8.24 5.52 9.55
C ARG A 105 -7.86 4.39 10.49
N SER A 106 -8.01 3.15 10.06
CA SER A 106 -7.67 2.00 10.89
C SER A 106 -7.14 0.85 10.06
N VAL A 107 -6.27 0.06 10.67
CA VAL A 107 -5.70 -1.14 10.07
C VAL A 107 -5.73 -2.25 11.11
N VAL A 108 -6.32 -3.38 10.75
CA VAL A 108 -6.27 -4.59 11.57
C VAL A 108 -5.25 -5.54 10.95
N LEU A 109 -4.16 -5.78 11.65
CA LEU A 109 -3.12 -6.70 11.20
C LEU A 109 -3.55 -8.16 11.45
N ASN A 110 -3.14 -9.04 10.55
CA ASN A 110 -3.25 -10.48 10.81
C ASN A 110 -2.10 -10.94 11.72
N ASP A 111 -2.14 -12.20 12.16
CA ASP A 111 -1.15 -12.74 13.09
C ASP A 111 0.20 -13.09 12.43
N ASN A 112 0.29 -12.98 11.11
CA ASN A 112 1.50 -13.32 10.36
C ASN A 112 2.34 -12.10 9.99
N VAL A 113 1.81 -10.89 10.16
CA VAL A 113 2.58 -9.68 9.86
C VAL A 113 3.65 -9.48 10.92
N ASP A 114 4.91 -9.46 10.49
CA ASP A 114 6.04 -9.30 11.39
C ASP A 114 6.69 -7.93 11.33
N THR A 115 6.52 -7.20 10.24
CA THR A 115 7.22 -5.92 10.02
C THR A 115 6.33 -4.89 9.33
N LEU A 116 6.38 -3.66 9.83
CA LEU A 116 5.87 -2.47 9.16
C LEU A 116 7.08 -1.67 8.68
N GLN A 117 7.23 -1.55 7.37
CA GLN A 117 8.42 -0.92 6.79
C GLN A 117 8.29 0.60 6.74
N LYS A 118 9.39 1.25 6.44
CA LYS A 118 9.56 2.70 6.39
C LYS A 118 8.48 3.36 5.54
N TYR A 119 7.86 4.40 6.06
CA TYR A 119 6.79 5.17 5.39
C TYR A 119 5.52 4.37 5.08
N ALA A 120 5.35 3.18 5.61
CA ALA A 120 4.20 2.33 5.27
C ALA A 120 2.86 3.03 5.46
N PHE A 121 2.72 3.86 6.49
CA PHE A 121 1.48 4.56 6.80
C PHE A 121 1.65 6.09 6.84
N ALA A 122 2.70 6.61 6.24
CA ALA A 122 3.00 8.04 6.30
C ALA A 122 1.84 8.89 5.78
N GLY A 123 1.66 10.07 6.34
CA GLY A 123 0.71 11.07 5.86
C GLY A 123 -0.74 10.86 6.23
N ASN A 124 -1.09 9.80 6.92
CA ASN A 124 -2.45 9.58 7.39
C ASN A 124 -2.67 10.41 8.67
N LYS A 125 -3.67 11.28 8.67
CA LYS A 125 -3.86 12.27 9.76
C LYS A 125 -4.05 11.66 11.13
N GLU A 126 -4.87 10.63 11.21
CA GLU A 126 -5.14 9.91 12.45
C GLU A 126 -5.37 8.45 12.10
N ILE A 127 -4.48 7.59 12.57
CA ILE A 127 -4.49 6.18 12.22
C ILE A 127 -4.34 5.30 13.47
N LYS A 128 -5.13 4.25 13.54
CA LYS A 128 -5.04 3.22 14.57
C LYS A 128 -4.66 1.89 13.93
N VAL A 129 -3.64 1.26 14.45
CA VAL A 129 -3.19 -0.06 14.00
C VAL A 129 -3.47 -1.06 15.11
N TYR A 130 -4.28 -2.05 14.81
CA TYR A 130 -4.66 -3.10 15.76
C TYR A 130 -3.84 -4.34 15.49
N THR A 131 -3.20 -4.88 16.52
CA THR A 131 -2.38 -6.08 16.40
C THR A 131 -2.56 -6.97 17.62
N LYS A 132 -2.49 -8.29 17.44
CA LYS A 132 -2.51 -9.26 18.53
C LYS A 132 -1.14 -9.57 19.07
N ARG A 133 -0.10 -9.32 18.28
CA ARG A 133 1.29 -9.64 18.64
C ARG A 133 2.19 -8.45 18.38
N ALA A 134 3.37 -8.49 18.95
CA ALA A 134 4.39 -7.48 18.65
C ALA A 134 4.83 -7.56 17.19
N VAL A 135 5.00 -6.40 16.57
CA VAL A 135 5.51 -6.27 15.21
C VAL A 135 6.73 -5.37 15.25
N GLU A 136 7.66 -5.62 14.35
CA GLU A 136 8.79 -4.72 14.15
C GLU A 136 8.32 -3.49 13.38
N ILE A 137 8.64 -2.30 13.87
CA ILE A 137 8.23 -1.04 13.27
C ILE A 137 9.48 -0.27 12.89
N GLU A 138 9.72 -0.13 11.59
CA GLU A 138 10.86 0.62 11.10
C GLU A 138 10.68 2.12 11.34
N GLY A 139 11.78 2.87 11.32
CA GLY A 139 11.74 4.32 11.47
C GLY A 139 10.89 4.98 10.39
N PHE A 140 10.25 6.09 10.73
CA PHE A 140 9.41 6.88 9.83
C PHE A 140 8.18 6.17 9.27
N THR A 141 7.80 5.02 9.81
CA THR A 141 6.59 4.30 9.38
C THR A 141 5.35 5.20 9.41
N PHE A 142 5.26 6.06 10.42
CA PHE A 142 4.13 6.99 10.60
C PHE A 142 4.54 8.45 10.38
N LYS A 143 5.49 8.69 9.48
CA LYS A 143 5.95 10.06 9.22
C LYS A 143 4.78 10.94 8.79
N ASP A 144 4.74 12.15 9.36
CA ASP A 144 3.72 13.16 9.07
C ASP A 144 2.28 12.69 9.35
N CYS A 145 2.12 11.70 10.21
CA CYS A 145 0.83 11.40 10.81
C CYS A 145 0.60 12.36 11.97
N GLY A 146 -0.57 12.97 12.03
CA GLY A 146 -0.91 13.87 13.14
C GLY A 146 -1.03 13.10 14.45
N LYS A 147 -1.72 11.96 14.39
CA LYS A 147 -1.84 11.02 15.52
C LYS A 147 -1.76 9.61 15.02
N TYR A 148 -1.05 8.76 15.74
CA TYR A 148 -1.09 7.34 15.47
C TYR A 148 -1.09 6.56 16.79
N GLN A 149 -1.74 5.41 16.79
CA GLN A 149 -1.78 4.51 17.93
C GLN A 149 -1.59 3.09 17.44
N ILE A 150 -0.80 2.33 18.17
CA ILE A 150 -0.69 0.89 17.98
C ILE A 150 -1.38 0.24 19.16
N ILE A 151 -2.48 -0.43 18.88
CA ILE A 151 -3.36 -1.00 19.90
C ILE A 151 -3.16 -2.51 19.88
N LYS A 152 -2.55 -3.02 20.93
CA LYS A 152 -2.42 -4.46 21.12
C LYS A 152 -3.67 -4.97 21.82
N TRP A 153 -4.31 -5.98 21.22
CA TRP A 153 -5.50 -6.57 21.78
C TRP A 153 -5.36 -8.09 21.84
N SER A 154 -6.06 -8.71 22.76
CA SER A 154 -6.08 -10.16 22.90
C SER A 154 -7.50 -10.63 23.14
N ASN A 155 -7.76 -11.91 22.82
CA ASN A 155 -9.07 -12.52 22.99
C ASN A 155 -9.30 -13.08 24.39
N ASN A 156 -8.56 -12.64 25.38
CA ASN A 156 -8.76 -13.06 26.76
C ASN A 156 -9.87 -12.31 27.44
#